data_1ce5ab8de03d142f097863c4f69b5f33
#
_entry.id   1ce5ab8de03d142f097863c4f69b5f33
#
_cell.length_a   1.000
_cell.length_b   1.000
_cell.length_c   1.000
_cell.angle_alpha   90.00
_cell.angle_beta   90.00
_cell.angle_gamma   90.00
#
_symmetry.space_group_name_H-M   'P 1'
#
loop_
_entity.id
_entity.type
_entity.pdbx_description
1 polymer ?
#
loop_
_entity_poly.entity_id
_entity_poly.type
_entity_poly.pdbx_seq_one_letter_code
_entity_poly.pdbx_strand_id
1 'polypeptide(L)'
;MKNVYSLVTLFGMALFCACEKSDIEHGTNFERSYETWLAFKAASGNSYRYEVSAATWAGSSWLTTITVRDGNVVQRDFQYLVFNDVRMPDDGWASAWLDDLLKGLGFTAEDFEEQAGMPFHEGLQWTESESELGMHEQTPASRIQTLDDIYETARTVWLKKRSDAETSFEAKNNGMISSVGFWPDGCMDDCFSGIRIRSIEAVD
;
A
#
# COMPACT_ATOMS: atom_id res chain seq x y z
N MET A 1 4.46 -74.13 27.94
CA MET A 1 3.56 -73.37 27.10
C MET A 1 3.38 -71.98 27.76
N LYS A 2 4.02 -70.94 27.23
CA LYS A 2 4.01 -69.56 27.81
C LYS A 2 3.23 -68.68 26.88
N ASN A 3 2.10 -68.11 27.32
CA ASN A 3 1.31 -67.15 26.61
C ASN A 3 1.98 -65.80 26.71
N VAL A 4 2.32 -65.21 25.57
CA VAL A 4 2.81 -63.89 25.46
C VAL A 4 1.63 -62.96 25.04
N TYR A 5 1.11 -62.19 25.96
CA TYR A 5 0.12 -61.15 25.64
C TYR A 5 0.86 -59.93 25.09
N SER A 6 0.65 -59.70 23.80
CA SER A 6 1.14 -58.46 23.13
C SER A 6 0.24 -57.29 23.50
N LEU A 7 0.74 -56.37 24.31
CA LEU A 7 0.06 -55.13 24.69
C LEU A 7 0.28 -54.11 23.57
N VAL A 8 -0.72 -53.95 22.70
CA VAL A 8 -0.72 -52.86 21.71
C VAL A 8 -1.14 -51.58 22.38
N THR A 9 -0.18 -50.76 22.71
CA THR A 9 -0.41 -49.38 23.22
C THR A 9 -0.76 -48.48 22.06
N LEU A 10 -2.04 -48.17 21.88
CA LEU A 10 -2.53 -47.18 20.91
C LEU A 10 -2.19 -45.80 21.44
N PHE A 11 -1.11 -45.22 20.95
CA PHE A 11 -0.74 -43.83 21.26
C PHE A 11 -1.63 -42.90 20.44
N GLY A 12 -2.73 -42.47 21.05
CA GLY A 12 -3.62 -41.45 20.48
C GLY A 12 -2.90 -40.09 20.42
N MET A 13 -2.43 -39.72 19.24
CA MET A 13 -1.89 -38.41 18.95
C MET A 13 -3.06 -37.42 18.89
N ALA A 14 -3.39 -36.84 20.04
CA ALA A 14 -4.32 -35.70 20.11
C ALA A 14 -3.65 -34.52 19.41
N LEU A 15 -4.07 -34.27 18.17
CA LEU A 15 -3.83 -33.00 17.48
C LEU A 15 -4.59 -31.91 18.24
N PHE A 16 -3.91 -31.26 19.19
CA PHE A 16 -4.35 -29.98 19.70
C PHE A 16 -4.24 -28.98 18.54
N CYS A 17 -5.32 -28.77 17.80
CA CYS A 17 -5.51 -27.53 17.07
C CYS A 17 -5.59 -26.42 18.14
N ALA A 18 -4.44 -25.92 18.57
CA ALA A 18 -4.37 -24.65 19.24
C ALA A 18 -4.86 -23.61 18.23
N CYS A 19 -6.11 -23.17 18.37
CA CYS A 19 -6.58 -21.94 17.77
C CYS A 19 -5.78 -20.83 18.46
N GLU A 20 -4.58 -20.51 17.96
CA GLU A 20 -3.88 -19.32 18.37
C GLU A 20 -4.79 -18.15 18.06
N LYS A 21 -5.28 -17.53 19.13
CA LYS A 21 -6.09 -16.32 19.03
C LYS A 21 -5.18 -15.29 18.38
N SER A 22 -5.41 -14.99 17.11
CA SER A 22 -4.64 -14.01 16.38
C SER A 22 -4.45 -12.73 17.19
N ASP A 23 -3.22 -12.27 17.36
CA ASP A 23 -2.90 -11.03 18.08
C ASP A 23 -3.29 -9.77 17.29
N ILE A 24 -3.85 -9.97 16.08
CA ILE A 24 -4.30 -8.90 15.21
C ILE A 24 -5.82 -8.94 15.00
N GLU A 25 -6.40 -7.79 14.72
CA GLU A 25 -7.78 -7.69 14.23
C GLU A 25 -7.85 -8.22 12.79
N HIS A 26 -9.04 -8.68 12.36
CA HIS A 26 -9.26 -9.26 11.03
C HIS A 26 -8.39 -10.48 10.67
N GLY A 27 -7.76 -11.16 11.65
CA GLY A 27 -6.72 -12.17 11.43
C GLY A 27 -7.08 -13.23 10.40
N THR A 28 -8.30 -13.82 10.45
CA THR A 28 -8.74 -14.84 9.48
C THR A 28 -8.78 -14.32 8.03
N ASN A 29 -9.25 -13.08 7.83
CA ASN A 29 -9.32 -12.48 6.49
C ASN A 29 -7.92 -12.10 6.00
N PHE A 30 -7.08 -11.59 6.90
CA PHE A 30 -5.68 -11.29 6.62
C PHE A 30 -4.91 -12.52 6.18
N GLU A 31 -4.98 -13.64 6.93
CA GLU A 31 -4.25 -14.87 6.59
C GLU A 31 -4.70 -15.43 5.22
N ARG A 32 -5.99 -15.43 4.93
CA ARG A 32 -6.50 -15.83 3.60
C ARG A 32 -5.95 -14.93 2.48
N SER A 33 -5.90 -13.64 2.71
CA SER A 33 -5.35 -12.67 1.75
C SER A 33 -3.84 -12.87 1.58
N TYR A 34 -3.13 -13.17 2.65
CA TYR A 34 -1.70 -13.44 2.60
C TYR A 34 -1.39 -14.72 1.81
N GLU A 35 -2.16 -15.79 2.01
CA GLU A 35 -2.04 -17.01 1.20
C GLU A 35 -2.28 -16.72 -0.30
N THR A 36 -3.27 -15.88 -0.62
CA THR A 36 -3.53 -15.44 -2.00
C THR A 36 -2.35 -14.65 -2.57
N TRP A 37 -1.76 -13.75 -1.78
CA TRP A 37 -0.56 -13.04 -2.16
C TRP A 37 0.61 -13.98 -2.45
N LEU A 38 0.88 -14.96 -1.58
CA LEU A 38 1.97 -15.92 -1.79
C LEU A 38 1.79 -16.73 -3.08
N ALA A 39 0.55 -17.12 -3.40
CA ALA A 39 0.24 -17.80 -4.66
C ALA A 39 0.46 -16.90 -5.87
N PHE A 40 0.01 -15.65 -5.83
CA PHE A 40 0.23 -14.65 -6.88
C PHE A 40 1.73 -14.36 -7.07
N LYS A 41 2.46 -14.15 -5.97
CA LYS A 41 3.91 -13.92 -5.97
C LYS A 41 4.67 -15.05 -6.67
N ALA A 42 4.31 -16.30 -6.37
CA ALA A 42 4.92 -17.45 -7.03
C ALA A 42 4.58 -17.53 -8.53
N ALA A 43 3.33 -17.23 -8.90
CA ALA A 43 2.87 -17.27 -10.28
C ALA A 43 3.46 -16.16 -11.15
N SER A 44 3.71 -14.97 -10.59
CA SER A 44 4.28 -13.81 -11.28
C SER A 44 5.82 -13.77 -11.27
N GLY A 45 6.48 -14.78 -10.70
CA GLY A 45 7.94 -14.74 -10.50
C GLY A 45 8.40 -13.58 -9.61
N ASN A 46 7.54 -13.15 -8.68
CA ASN A 46 7.77 -11.97 -7.81
C ASN A 46 7.99 -10.67 -8.59
N SER A 47 7.39 -10.57 -9.81
CA SER A 47 7.43 -9.40 -10.66
C SER A 47 6.01 -8.87 -10.88
N TYR A 48 5.74 -7.67 -10.43
CA TYR A 48 4.40 -7.08 -10.41
C TYR A 48 4.46 -5.56 -10.31
N ARG A 49 3.33 -4.93 -10.58
CA ARG A 49 3.10 -3.53 -10.22
C ARG A 49 1.83 -3.40 -9.39
N TYR A 50 1.79 -2.38 -8.56
CA TYR A 50 0.59 -2.04 -7.81
C TYR A 50 0.41 -0.53 -7.72
N GLU A 51 -0.84 -0.09 -7.62
CA GLU A 51 -1.22 1.31 -7.54
C GLU A 51 -1.74 1.65 -6.16
N VAL A 52 -1.16 2.66 -5.52
CA VAL A 52 -1.59 3.22 -4.25
C VAL A 52 -2.32 4.52 -4.50
N SER A 53 -3.54 4.65 -4.01
CA SER A 53 -4.32 5.88 -4.09
C SER A 53 -4.43 6.57 -2.74
N ALA A 54 -4.33 7.90 -2.73
CA ALA A 54 -4.58 8.71 -1.56
C ALA A 54 -5.28 10.03 -1.94
N ALA A 55 -5.89 10.68 -0.96
CA ALA A 55 -6.57 11.94 -1.13
C ALA A 55 -6.54 12.72 0.18
N THR A 56 -6.70 14.04 0.10
CA THR A 56 -6.90 14.93 1.25
C THR A 56 -8.32 15.50 1.23
N TRP A 57 -8.80 15.92 2.39
CA TRP A 57 -10.04 16.67 2.50
C TRP A 57 -9.98 18.02 1.77
N ALA A 58 -8.77 18.54 1.53
CA ALA A 58 -8.50 19.82 0.85
C ALA A 58 -8.59 19.74 -0.69
N GLY A 59 -9.26 18.73 -1.25
CA GLY A 59 -9.57 18.65 -2.68
C GLY A 59 -8.41 18.13 -3.55
N SER A 60 -7.41 17.46 -2.97
CA SER A 60 -6.35 16.84 -3.75
C SER A 60 -6.40 15.31 -3.66
N SER A 61 -6.08 14.63 -4.78
CA SER A 61 -5.93 13.18 -4.82
C SER A 61 -4.83 12.77 -5.79
N TRP A 62 -4.17 11.68 -5.49
CA TRP A 62 -3.03 11.21 -6.29
C TRP A 62 -2.93 9.70 -6.37
N LEU A 63 -2.11 9.26 -7.27
CA LEU A 63 -1.77 7.87 -7.51
C LEU A 63 -0.25 7.71 -7.45
N THR A 64 0.19 6.64 -6.80
CA THR A 64 1.59 6.17 -6.86
C THR A 64 1.57 4.77 -7.44
N THR A 65 2.28 4.54 -8.53
CA THR A 65 2.49 3.20 -9.10
C THR A 65 3.87 2.72 -8.73
N ILE A 66 3.97 1.53 -8.14
CA ILE A 66 5.22 0.90 -7.77
C ILE A 66 5.40 -0.37 -8.60
N THR A 67 6.52 -0.45 -9.31
CA THR A 67 6.90 -1.63 -10.10
C THR A 67 8.00 -2.39 -9.38
N VAL A 68 7.76 -3.69 -9.20
CA VAL A 68 8.67 -4.63 -8.56
C VAL A 68 9.10 -5.66 -9.61
N ARG A 69 10.39 -5.96 -9.69
CA ARG A 69 10.95 -7.06 -10.50
C ARG A 69 11.84 -7.93 -9.65
N ASP A 70 11.64 -9.24 -9.72
CA ASP A 70 12.39 -10.22 -8.93
C ASP A 70 12.44 -9.88 -7.43
N GLY A 71 11.35 -9.27 -6.91
CA GLY A 71 11.22 -8.87 -5.50
C GLY A 71 11.87 -7.55 -5.12
N ASN A 72 12.43 -6.80 -6.07
CA ASN A 72 13.02 -5.48 -5.83
C ASN A 72 12.17 -4.39 -6.48
N VAL A 73 11.98 -3.27 -5.79
CA VAL A 73 11.37 -2.09 -6.40
C VAL A 73 12.35 -1.52 -7.44
N VAL A 74 11.89 -1.38 -8.68
CA VAL A 74 12.71 -0.89 -9.80
C VAL A 74 12.20 0.42 -10.39
N GLN A 75 10.96 0.80 -10.06
CA GLN A 75 10.37 2.05 -10.54
C GLN A 75 9.29 2.51 -9.59
N ARG A 76 9.18 3.82 -9.43
CA ARG A 76 8.09 4.49 -8.72
C ARG A 76 7.60 5.67 -9.56
N ASP A 77 6.30 5.68 -9.87
CA ASP A 77 5.66 6.76 -10.61
C ASP A 77 4.66 7.44 -9.69
N PHE A 78 4.56 8.74 -9.81
CA PHE A 78 3.61 9.56 -9.06
C PHE A 78 2.86 10.52 -9.99
N GLN A 79 1.56 10.70 -9.73
CA GLN A 79 0.79 11.74 -10.38
C GLN A 79 -0.39 12.19 -9.50
N TYR A 80 -0.64 13.49 -9.46
CA TYR A 80 -1.92 13.99 -8.99
C TYR A 80 -3.02 13.65 -10.00
N LEU A 81 -4.15 13.16 -9.53
CA LEU A 81 -5.39 13.03 -10.30
C LEU A 81 -6.24 14.29 -10.18
N VAL A 82 -6.18 14.90 -9.01
CA VAL A 82 -6.76 16.20 -8.68
C VAL A 82 -5.74 16.98 -7.84
N PHE A 83 -5.46 18.21 -8.19
CA PHE A 83 -4.60 19.11 -7.41
C PHE A 83 -5.38 20.38 -7.08
N ASN A 84 -5.66 20.62 -5.79
CA ASN A 84 -6.44 21.78 -5.30
C ASN A 84 -7.73 21.99 -6.12
N ASP A 85 -8.58 20.95 -6.19
CA ASP A 85 -9.84 20.91 -6.95
C ASP A 85 -9.69 20.95 -8.48
N VAL A 86 -8.47 21.08 -9.00
CA VAL A 86 -8.20 21.02 -10.44
C VAL A 86 -7.93 19.59 -10.86
N ARG A 87 -8.81 19.05 -11.68
CA ARG A 87 -8.66 17.68 -12.23
C ARG A 87 -7.57 17.64 -13.30
N MET A 88 -6.74 16.61 -13.27
CA MET A 88 -5.79 16.33 -14.34
C MET A 88 -6.54 16.24 -15.69
N PRO A 89 -6.10 16.94 -16.71
CA PRO A 89 -6.64 16.83 -18.06
C PRO A 89 -6.40 15.46 -18.69
N ASP A 90 -7.15 15.14 -19.74
CA ASP A 90 -7.04 13.86 -20.46
C ASP A 90 -5.65 13.64 -21.08
N ASP A 91 -4.93 14.75 -21.41
CA ASP A 91 -3.57 14.75 -21.94
C ASP A 91 -2.48 14.87 -20.87
N GLY A 92 -2.86 14.79 -19.60
CA GLY A 92 -1.97 14.89 -18.42
C GLY A 92 -1.62 16.31 -18.02
N TRP A 93 -0.64 16.45 -17.13
CA TRP A 93 -0.14 17.72 -16.64
C TRP A 93 0.81 18.36 -17.67
N ALA A 94 0.26 18.87 -18.81
CA ALA A 94 1.05 19.49 -19.85
C ALA A 94 1.48 20.91 -19.46
N SER A 95 2.71 21.30 -19.81
CA SER A 95 3.32 22.56 -19.38
C SER A 95 2.59 23.82 -19.83
N ALA A 96 1.86 23.79 -20.95
CA ALA A 96 1.29 24.99 -21.58
C ALA A 96 0.23 25.74 -20.73
N TRP A 97 -0.45 25.07 -19.81
CA TRP A 97 -1.47 25.68 -18.92
C TRP A 97 -1.08 25.65 -17.44
N LEU A 98 0.10 25.11 -17.10
CA LEU A 98 0.59 25.11 -15.71
C LEU A 98 0.77 26.54 -15.18
N ASP A 99 1.23 27.47 -16.00
CA ASP A 99 1.37 28.88 -15.63
C ASP A 99 0.01 29.52 -15.29
N ASP A 100 -1.06 29.15 -16.02
CA ASP A 100 -2.41 29.67 -15.75
C ASP A 100 -2.98 29.03 -14.47
N LEU A 101 -2.67 27.77 -14.21
CA LEU A 101 -3.03 27.10 -12.95
C LEU A 101 -2.35 27.77 -11.77
N LEU A 102 -1.04 28.00 -11.82
CA LEU A 102 -0.28 28.70 -10.77
C LEU A 102 -0.84 30.07 -10.49
N LYS A 103 -1.11 30.88 -11.53
CA LYS A 103 -1.75 32.19 -11.40
C LYS A 103 -3.11 32.09 -10.72
N GLY A 104 -3.92 31.08 -11.08
CA GLY A 104 -5.21 30.79 -10.46
C GLY A 104 -5.11 30.48 -8.97
N LEU A 105 -4.01 29.83 -8.56
CA LEU A 105 -3.70 29.51 -7.17
C LEU A 105 -3.01 30.66 -6.41
N GLY A 106 -2.66 31.77 -7.10
CA GLY A 106 -1.99 32.92 -6.50
C GLY A 106 -0.49 32.74 -6.30
N PHE A 107 0.15 31.81 -7.03
CA PHE A 107 1.58 31.52 -6.99
C PHE A 107 2.26 31.81 -8.32
N THR A 108 3.56 32.08 -8.28
CA THR A 108 4.43 31.99 -9.45
C THR A 108 5.18 30.63 -9.44
N ALA A 109 5.74 30.25 -10.58
CA ALA A 109 6.58 29.04 -10.65
C ALA A 109 7.79 29.14 -9.71
N GLU A 110 8.39 30.33 -9.59
CA GLU A 110 9.51 30.60 -8.69
C GLU A 110 9.11 30.44 -7.20
N ASP A 111 7.94 30.97 -6.82
CA ASP A 111 7.43 30.84 -5.44
C ASP A 111 7.19 29.39 -5.07
N PHE A 112 6.67 28.59 -6.02
CA PHE A 112 6.46 27.16 -5.80
C PHE A 112 7.79 26.42 -5.65
N GLU A 113 8.75 26.66 -6.55
CA GLU A 113 10.06 26.01 -6.53
C GLU A 113 10.83 26.35 -5.24
N GLU A 114 10.75 27.61 -4.77
CA GLU A 114 11.36 28.02 -3.49
C GLU A 114 10.75 27.29 -2.30
N GLN A 115 9.43 27.08 -2.29
CA GLN A 115 8.72 26.42 -1.18
C GLN A 115 8.83 24.90 -1.23
N ALA A 116 8.70 24.30 -2.42
CA ALA A 116 8.64 22.85 -2.62
C ALA A 116 10.02 22.22 -2.85
N GLY A 117 11.03 23.02 -3.20
CA GLY A 117 12.36 22.54 -3.54
C GLY A 117 12.44 21.77 -4.86
N MET A 118 11.41 21.92 -5.72
CA MET A 118 11.33 21.28 -7.04
C MET A 118 10.47 22.10 -7.99
N PRO A 119 10.67 21.97 -9.32
CA PRO A 119 9.80 22.59 -10.33
C PRO A 119 8.35 22.15 -10.18
N PHE A 120 7.41 23.02 -10.47
CA PHE A 120 5.97 22.76 -10.27
C PHE A 120 5.47 21.52 -11.02
N HIS A 121 5.91 21.30 -12.26
CA HIS A 121 5.51 20.13 -13.03
C HIS A 121 6.01 18.81 -12.40
N GLU A 122 7.20 18.81 -11.79
CA GLU A 122 7.72 17.68 -11.02
C GLU A 122 6.92 17.48 -9.73
N GLY A 123 6.41 18.54 -9.11
CA GLY A 123 5.49 18.44 -7.99
C GLY A 123 4.17 17.76 -8.34
N LEU A 124 3.72 17.83 -9.60
CA LEU A 124 2.46 17.25 -10.06
C LEU A 124 2.58 15.82 -10.58
N GLN A 125 3.69 15.48 -11.23
CA GLN A 125 3.96 14.13 -11.73
C GLN A 125 5.45 13.89 -11.95
N TRP A 126 5.90 12.69 -11.69
CA TRP A 126 7.29 12.26 -11.91
C TRP A 126 7.39 10.74 -12.00
N THR A 127 8.52 10.28 -12.51
CA THR A 127 8.95 8.87 -12.53
C THR A 127 10.35 8.77 -11.95
N GLU A 128 10.56 7.86 -11.04
CA GLU A 128 11.87 7.43 -10.53
C GLU A 128 12.21 6.06 -11.10
N SER A 129 13.32 5.95 -11.78
CA SER A 129 13.95 4.66 -12.12
C SER A 129 14.68 4.08 -10.90
N GLU A 130 15.16 2.84 -10.98
CA GLU A 130 15.85 2.15 -9.89
C GLU A 130 17.00 2.98 -9.26
N SER A 131 17.76 3.70 -10.08
CA SER A 131 18.87 4.56 -9.61
C SER A 131 18.43 5.90 -9.00
N GLU A 132 17.16 6.26 -9.16
CA GLU A 132 16.56 7.54 -8.73
C GLU A 132 15.59 7.35 -7.56
N LEU A 133 15.35 6.11 -7.13
CA LEU A 133 14.41 5.81 -6.06
C LEU A 133 14.72 6.62 -4.80
N GLY A 134 13.73 7.40 -4.35
CA GLY A 134 13.82 8.27 -3.17
C GLY A 134 14.18 9.72 -3.46
N MET A 135 14.35 10.13 -4.72
CA MET A 135 14.66 11.54 -5.06
C MET A 135 13.48 12.47 -4.77
N HIS A 136 12.23 11.96 -4.74
CA HIS A 136 11.02 12.76 -4.55
C HIS A 136 10.31 12.46 -3.21
N GLU A 137 11.06 12.25 -2.12
CA GLU A 137 10.49 11.96 -0.79
C GLU A 137 9.66 13.10 -0.20
N GLN A 138 9.84 14.33 -0.67
CA GLN A 138 9.08 15.51 -0.27
C GLN A 138 7.66 15.57 -0.88
N THR A 139 7.35 14.72 -1.86
CA THR A 139 5.99 14.58 -2.41
C THR A 139 5.14 13.64 -1.55
N PRO A 140 3.79 13.69 -1.67
CA PRO A 140 2.91 12.79 -0.93
C PRO A 140 2.84 11.37 -1.51
N ALA A 141 3.76 10.99 -2.39
CA ALA A 141 3.84 9.67 -2.97
C ALA A 141 3.97 8.57 -1.91
N SER A 142 3.43 7.39 -2.20
CA SER A 142 3.62 6.22 -1.34
C SER A 142 5.09 5.86 -1.21
N ARG A 143 5.46 5.33 -0.04
CA ARG A 143 6.84 4.90 0.25
C ARG A 143 7.29 3.81 -0.73
N ILE A 144 8.61 3.72 -0.91
CA ILE A 144 9.26 2.63 -1.64
C ILE A 144 9.16 1.37 -0.77
N GLN A 145 8.29 0.45 -1.16
CA GLN A 145 8.03 -0.79 -0.42
C GLN A 145 7.47 -1.87 -1.36
N THR A 146 7.71 -3.11 -1.03
CA THR A 146 7.14 -4.27 -1.73
C THR A 146 5.78 -4.65 -1.13
N LEU A 147 5.02 -5.54 -1.78
CA LEU A 147 3.82 -6.11 -1.14
C LEU A 147 4.18 -6.96 0.08
N ASP A 148 5.36 -7.60 0.12
CA ASP A 148 5.82 -8.29 1.32
C ASP A 148 5.96 -7.34 2.51
N ASP A 149 6.53 -6.14 2.30
CA ASP A 149 6.66 -5.10 3.34
C ASP A 149 5.29 -4.60 3.81
N ILE A 150 4.33 -4.47 2.88
CA ILE A 150 2.96 -4.06 3.17
C ILE A 150 2.27 -5.12 4.05
N TYR A 151 2.35 -6.41 3.68
CA TYR A 151 1.76 -7.50 4.49
C TYR A 151 2.43 -7.60 5.86
N GLU A 152 3.75 -7.43 5.94
CA GLU A 152 4.46 -7.42 7.22
C GLU A 152 4.05 -6.22 8.09
N THR A 153 3.95 -5.01 7.49
CA THR A 153 3.49 -3.82 8.21
C THR A 153 2.02 -3.96 8.63
N ALA A 154 1.17 -4.56 7.79
CA ALA A 154 -0.21 -4.84 8.14
C ALA A 154 -0.30 -5.74 9.39
N ARG A 155 0.49 -6.80 9.44
CA ARG A 155 0.54 -7.74 10.57
C ARG A 155 1.11 -7.11 11.83
N THR A 156 2.21 -6.36 11.71
CA THR A 156 3.00 -5.91 12.87
C THR A 156 2.61 -4.53 13.38
N VAL A 157 1.92 -3.73 12.57
CA VAL A 157 1.57 -2.35 12.92
C VAL A 157 0.08 -2.09 12.78
N TRP A 158 -0.47 -2.20 11.56
CA TRP A 158 -1.79 -1.64 11.28
C TRP A 158 -2.95 -2.43 11.87
N LEU A 159 -2.86 -3.76 11.91
CA LEU A 159 -3.91 -4.64 12.42
C LEU A 159 -3.72 -5.07 13.88
N LYS A 160 -2.71 -4.57 14.56
CA LYS A 160 -2.55 -4.85 15.99
C LYS A 160 -3.80 -4.42 16.75
N LYS A 161 -4.25 -5.28 17.66
CA LYS A 161 -5.33 -4.96 18.61
C LYS A 161 -4.95 -3.75 19.45
N ARG A 162 -5.82 -2.76 19.49
CA ARG A 162 -5.66 -1.53 20.25
C ARG A 162 -7.01 -1.05 20.78
N SER A 163 -6.98 -0.28 21.85
CA SER A 163 -8.20 0.24 22.50
C SER A 163 -8.50 1.70 22.14
N ASP A 164 -7.63 2.32 21.36
CA ASP A 164 -7.58 3.76 21.03
C ASP A 164 -7.71 4.03 19.52
N ALA A 165 -8.09 2.99 18.77
CA ALA A 165 -8.25 3.11 17.32
C ALA A 165 -9.14 2.00 16.75
N GLU A 166 -9.84 2.30 15.66
CA GLU A 166 -10.58 1.35 14.84
C GLU A 166 -9.70 0.84 13.68
N THR A 167 -9.57 -0.49 13.54
CA THR A 167 -8.81 -1.10 12.44
C THR A 167 -9.72 -1.46 11.28
N SER A 168 -9.17 -1.47 10.07
CA SER A 168 -9.85 -1.87 8.84
C SER A 168 -8.99 -2.78 7.99
N PHE A 169 -9.63 -3.75 7.33
CA PHE A 169 -9.00 -4.65 6.38
C PHE A 169 -9.94 -5.00 5.24
N GLU A 170 -9.50 -4.80 4.00
CA GLU A 170 -10.20 -5.21 2.79
C GLU A 170 -9.24 -5.92 1.82
N ALA A 171 -9.74 -6.94 1.12
CA ALA A 171 -8.98 -7.76 0.17
C ALA A 171 -9.73 -7.88 -1.18
N LYS A 172 -9.95 -6.73 -1.84
CA LYS A 172 -10.73 -6.64 -3.09
C LYS A 172 -9.89 -6.83 -4.36
N ASN A 173 -8.56 -6.86 -4.27
CA ASN A 173 -7.64 -7.10 -5.38
C ASN A 173 -7.49 -8.61 -5.63
N ASN A 174 -8.52 -9.26 -6.17
CA ASN A 174 -8.54 -10.71 -6.40
C ASN A 174 -8.19 -11.53 -5.12
N GLY A 175 -8.63 -11.05 -3.94
CA GLY A 175 -8.34 -11.65 -2.64
C GLY A 175 -7.08 -11.12 -1.96
N MET A 176 -6.27 -10.31 -2.62
CA MET A 176 -5.14 -9.59 -2.02
C MET A 176 -5.58 -8.24 -1.43
N ILE A 177 -4.75 -7.65 -0.56
CA ILE A 177 -5.03 -6.38 0.12
C ILE A 177 -5.48 -5.30 -0.87
N SER A 178 -6.60 -4.63 -0.58
CA SER A 178 -7.04 -3.40 -1.23
C SER A 178 -7.07 -2.20 -0.27
N SER A 179 -7.26 -2.44 1.03
CA SER A 179 -7.14 -1.42 2.06
C SER A 179 -6.79 -2.07 3.38
N VAL A 180 -5.83 -1.51 4.10
CA VAL A 180 -5.47 -1.93 5.44
C VAL A 180 -4.92 -0.76 6.23
N GLY A 181 -5.38 -0.61 7.48
CA GLY A 181 -4.95 0.47 8.35
C GLY A 181 -5.85 0.64 9.56
N PHE A 182 -5.74 1.79 10.21
CA PHE A 182 -6.56 2.16 11.35
C PHE A 182 -6.82 3.66 11.41
N TRP A 183 -7.85 4.03 12.13
CA TRP A 183 -8.19 5.41 12.50
C TRP A 183 -8.06 5.55 14.01
N PRO A 184 -7.22 6.49 14.53
CA PRO A 184 -7.20 6.83 15.95
C PRO A 184 -8.55 7.36 16.42
N ASP A 185 -8.99 6.98 17.61
CA ASP A 185 -10.21 7.49 18.20
C ASP A 185 -10.17 9.02 18.37
N GLY A 186 -11.30 9.66 18.10
CA GLY A 186 -11.43 11.13 18.23
C GLY A 186 -10.74 11.93 17.12
N CYS A 187 -10.20 11.29 16.11
CA CYS A 187 -9.67 12.00 14.96
C CYS A 187 -10.80 12.50 14.05
N MET A 188 -10.69 13.76 13.60
CA MET A 188 -11.76 14.47 12.88
C MET A 188 -11.50 14.57 11.37
N ASP A 189 -10.26 14.33 10.90
CA ASP A 189 -9.83 14.59 9.53
C ASP A 189 -9.04 13.41 8.90
N ASP A 190 -8.04 13.68 8.07
CA ASP A 190 -7.26 12.70 7.28
C ASP A 190 -6.32 11.82 8.13
N CYS A 191 -6.85 11.13 9.13
CA CYS A 191 -6.07 10.37 10.10
C CYS A 191 -5.91 8.89 9.79
N PHE A 192 -6.29 8.46 8.60
CA PHE A 192 -6.08 7.07 8.22
C PHE A 192 -4.58 6.73 8.19
N SER A 193 -4.17 5.87 9.10
CA SER A 193 -2.81 5.30 9.12
C SER A 193 -2.83 3.93 8.48
N GLY A 194 -2.40 3.84 7.23
CA GLY A 194 -2.49 2.62 6.45
C GLY A 194 -2.20 2.83 4.98
N ILE A 195 -2.70 1.92 4.13
CA ILE A 195 -2.54 1.97 2.68
C ILE A 195 -3.84 1.59 1.98
N ARG A 196 -4.10 2.22 0.82
CA ARG A 196 -5.17 1.86 -0.11
C ARG A 196 -4.58 1.48 -1.45
N ILE A 197 -4.72 0.23 -1.84
CA ILE A 197 -4.20 -0.31 -3.09
C ILE A 197 -5.35 -0.48 -4.06
N ARG A 198 -5.28 0.23 -5.18
CA ARG A 198 -6.30 0.26 -6.23
C ARG A 198 -6.23 -0.97 -7.12
N SER A 199 -5.03 -1.39 -7.50
CA SER A 199 -4.79 -2.55 -8.37
C SER A 199 -3.47 -3.24 -8.04
N ILE A 200 -3.41 -4.54 -8.34
CA ILE A 200 -2.19 -5.37 -8.30
C ILE A 200 -2.19 -6.22 -9.56
N GLU A 201 -1.13 -6.12 -10.37
CA GLU A 201 -1.02 -6.80 -11.66
C GLU A 201 0.38 -7.41 -11.82
N ALA A 202 0.46 -8.60 -12.43
CA ALA A 202 1.74 -9.16 -12.82
C ALA A 202 2.36 -8.34 -13.97
N VAL A 203 3.68 -8.25 -14.01
CA VAL A 203 4.44 -7.65 -15.12
C VAL A 203 5.41 -8.68 -15.67
N ASP A 204 5.63 -8.62 -16.99
CA ASP A 204 6.56 -9.51 -17.71
C ASP A 204 8.02 -9.09 -17.52
#